data_48d8b936d5a6ed966f12ae5235b42a78
#
_entry.id   48d8b936d5a6ed966f12ae5235b42a78
#
_cell.length_a   1.000
_cell.length_b   1.000
_cell.length_c   1.000
_cell.angle_alpha   90.00
_cell.angle_beta   90.00
_cell.angle_gamma   90.00
#
_symmetry.space_group_name_H-M   'P 1'
#
loop_
_entity.id
_entity.type
_entity.pdbx_description
1 polymer ?
#
loop_
_entity_poly.entity_id
_entity_poly.type
_entity_poly.pdbx_seq_one_letter_code
_entity_poly.pdbx_strand_id
1 'polypeptide(L)'
;MITITESAQAYLADLLSKQEDAKGVRIFINQPGTPRAETCIAYCREGDVNPEDVEHAFAGFTAWFEERSVPFLEDALVDYNTDRMGGQLTIKAPNAKMPRVGED
;
A
#
# COMPACT_ATOMS: atom_id res chain seq x y z
N MET A 1 11.27 -3.02 3.31
CA MET A 1 10.30 -2.09 2.72
C MET A 1 9.27 -2.85 1.92
N ILE A 2 8.11 -2.28 1.75
CA ILE A 2 7.03 -2.92 1.01
C ILE A 2 7.42 -3.14 -0.46
N THR A 3 6.97 -4.24 -1.04
CA THR A 3 7.17 -4.54 -2.45
C THR A 3 5.83 -4.51 -3.16
N ILE A 4 5.78 -3.81 -4.29
CA ILE A 4 4.59 -3.81 -5.14
C ILE A 4 5.02 -4.40 -6.46
N THR A 5 4.43 -5.55 -6.84
CA THR A 5 4.84 -6.25 -8.04
C THR A 5 4.52 -5.45 -9.30
N GLU A 6 5.15 -5.80 -10.42
CA GLU A 6 4.88 -5.10 -11.67
C GLU A 6 3.42 -5.18 -12.06
N SER A 7 2.80 -6.35 -11.87
CA SER A 7 1.40 -6.50 -12.22
C SER A 7 0.52 -5.62 -11.33
N ALA A 8 0.86 -5.53 -10.03
CA ALA A 8 0.11 -4.67 -9.13
C ALA A 8 0.31 -3.20 -9.47
N GLN A 9 1.53 -2.82 -9.85
CA GLN A 9 1.81 -1.44 -10.25
C GLN A 9 1.00 -1.06 -11.49
N ALA A 10 0.95 -1.95 -12.47
CA ALA A 10 0.18 -1.69 -13.68
C ALA A 10 -1.30 -1.55 -13.37
N TYR A 11 -1.81 -2.42 -12.51
CA TYR A 11 -3.21 -2.38 -12.12
C TYR A 11 -3.55 -1.06 -11.41
N LEU A 12 -2.71 -0.66 -10.47
CA LEU A 12 -2.95 0.57 -9.72
C LEU A 12 -2.84 1.80 -10.61
N ALA A 13 -1.87 1.79 -11.53
CA ALA A 13 -1.74 2.90 -12.46
C ALA A 13 -2.95 3.02 -13.37
N ASP A 14 -3.49 1.88 -13.82
CA ASP A 14 -4.69 1.88 -14.63
C ASP A 14 -5.89 2.43 -13.86
N LEU A 15 -6.05 2.01 -12.61
CA LEU A 15 -7.14 2.53 -11.78
C LEU A 15 -7.01 4.03 -11.60
N LEU A 16 -5.80 4.51 -11.34
CA LEU A 16 -5.58 5.93 -11.11
C LEU A 16 -5.84 6.76 -12.36
N SER A 17 -5.58 6.19 -13.54
CA SER A 17 -5.81 6.91 -14.79
C SER A 17 -7.29 7.22 -15.01
N LYS A 18 -8.17 6.51 -14.31
CA LYS A 18 -9.61 6.71 -14.41
C LYS A 18 -10.14 7.67 -13.34
N GLN A 19 -9.27 8.17 -12.48
CA GLN A 19 -9.66 9.06 -11.38
C GLN A 19 -9.07 10.44 -11.65
N GLU A 20 -9.93 11.43 -11.86
CA GLU A 20 -9.47 12.76 -12.22
C GLU A 20 -8.65 13.43 -11.12
N ASP A 21 -9.05 13.22 -9.89
CA ASP A 21 -8.45 13.95 -8.77
C ASP A 21 -7.35 13.18 -8.04
N ALA A 22 -7.17 11.92 -8.38
CA ALA A 22 -6.22 11.10 -7.62
C ALA A 22 -4.79 11.36 -8.08
N LYS A 23 -3.90 11.62 -7.13
CA LYS A 23 -2.48 11.82 -7.40
C LYS A 23 -1.70 10.52 -7.26
N GLY A 24 -2.24 9.57 -6.51
CA GLY A 24 -1.60 8.31 -6.26
C GLY A 24 -2.41 7.53 -5.25
N VAL A 25 -1.72 6.67 -4.51
CA VAL A 25 -2.39 5.87 -3.48
C VAL A 25 -1.73 6.13 -2.14
N ARG A 26 -2.52 6.00 -1.10
CA ARG A 26 -2.03 6.08 0.26
C ARG A 26 -2.18 4.73 0.91
N ILE A 27 -1.10 4.22 1.47
CA ILE A 27 -1.09 2.88 2.07
C ILE A 27 -0.89 3.05 3.56
N PHE A 28 -1.78 2.45 4.33
CA PHE A 28 -1.73 2.57 5.77
C PHE A 28 -2.29 1.29 6.39
N ILE A 29 -2.01 1.11 7.67
CA ILE A 29 -2.53 -0.03 8.41
C ILE A 29 -3.52 0.47 9.43
N ASN A 30 -4.72 -0.07 9.39
CA ASN A 30 -5.75 0.23 10.37
C ASN A 30 -5.49 -0.65 11.59
N GLN A 31 -5.41 -0.03 12.76
CA GLN A 31 -5.13 -0.71 14.02
C GLN A 31 -3.82 -1.50 13.99
N PRO A 32 -2.70 -0.85 13.63
CA PRO A 32 -1.44 -1.57 13.53
C PRO A 32 -0.99 -2.10 14.87
N GLY A 33 -0.35 -3.25 14.84
CA GLY A 33 0.16 -3.88 16.05
C GLY A 33 -0.88 -4.64 16.85
N THR A 34 -2.09 -4.81 16.30
CA THR A 34 -3.15 -5.54 16.98
C THR A 34 -3.59 -6.72 16.11
N PRO A 35 -4.29 -7.71 16.71
CA PRO A 35 -4.83 -8.82 15.91
C PRO A 35 -5.83 -8.39 14.85
N ARG A 36 -6.34 -7.17 14.93
CA ARG A 36 -7.31 -6.66 13.97
C ARG A 36 -6.68 -5.79 12.89
N ALA A 37 -5.37 -5.80 12.80
CA ALA A 37 -4.68 -4.95 11.84
C ALA A 37 -5.06 -5.30 10.40
N GLU A 38 -5.35 -4.26 9.62
CA GLU A 38 -5.68 -4.41 8.20
C GLU A 38 -4.88 -3.42 7.41
N THR A 39 -4.24 -3.89 6.34
CA THR A 39 -3.51 -3.01 5.44
C THR A 39 -4.47 -2.50 4.38
N CYS A 40 -4.52 -1.18 4.25
CA CYS A 40 -5.48 -0.53 3.37
C CYS A 40 -4.77 0.28 2.30
N ILE A 41 -5.36 0.32 1.12
CA ILE A 41 -4.89 1.16 0.02
C ILE A 41 -6.06 2.02 -0.40
N ALA A 42 -5.86 3.32 -0.45
CA ALA A 42 -6.91 4.26 -0.84
C ALA A 42 -6.36 5.24 -1.84
N TYR A 43 -7.25 5.78 -2.67
CA TYR A 43 -6.85 6.87 -3.57
C TYR A 43 -6.42 8.07 -2.73
N CYS A 44 -5.37 8.72 -3.20
CA CYS A 44 -4.84 9.89 -2.52
C CYS A 44 -4.94 11.09 -3.43
N ARG A 45 -5.62 12.13 -2.95
CA ARG A 45 -5.76 13.39 -3.68
C ARG A 45 -4.79 14.41 -3.11
N GLU A 46 -4.64 15.49 -3.86
CA GLU A 46 -3.88 16.59 -3.34
C GLU A 46 -4.57 17.10 -2.08
N GLY A 47 -3.82 17.21 -1.01
CA GLY A 47 -4.39 17.61 0.27
C GLY A 47 -4.65 16.45 1.21
N ASP A 48 -4.66 15.23 0.69
CA ASP A 48 -4.84 14.05 1.53
C ASP A 48 -3.51 13.54 2.09
N VAL A 49 -2.42 14.08 1.60
CA VAL A 49 -1.08 13.64 2.01
C VAL A 49 -0.67 14.41 3.26
N ASN A 50 -0.25 13.68 4.28
CA ASN A 50 0.27 14.31 5.48
C ASN A 50 1.75 14.64 5.29
N PRO A 51 2.23 15.73 5.91
CA PRO A 51 3.66 16.08 5.76
C PRO A 51 4.61 15.00 6.21
N GLU A 52 4.15 14.12 7.10
CA GLU A 52 4.99 13.05 7.63
C GLU A 52 4.91 11.77 6.83
N ASP A 53 4.02 11.71 5.83
CA ASP A 53 3.92 10.51 5.01
C ASP A 53 5.21 10.29 4.22
N VAL A 54 5.57 9.02 4.06
CA VAL A 54 6.75 8.65 3.29
C VAL A 54 6.34 8.47 1.84
N GLU A 55 6.90 9.27 0.95
CA GLU A 55 6.57 9.24 -0.46
C GLU A 55 7.49 8.28 -1.20
N HIS A 56 6.91 7.48 -2.07
CA HIS A 56 7.67 6.54 -2.88
C HIS A 56 7.09 6.48 -4.28
N ALA A 57 7.95 6.69 -5.28
CA ALA A 57 7.51 6.68 -6.67
C ALA A 57 7.61 5.28 -7.25
N PHE A 58 6.55 4.85 -7.90
CA PHE A 58 6.49 3.57 -8.60
C PHE A 58 6.23 3.82 -10.09
N ALA A 59 6.21 2.76 -10.86
CA ALA A 59 5.94 2.89 -12.29
C ALA A 59 4.49 3.32 -12.49
N GLY A 60 4.31 4.54 -12.99
CA GLY A 60 2.99 5.06 -13.31
C GLY A 60 2.22 5.69 -12.18
N PHE A 61 2.74 5.70 -10.96
CA PHE A 61 2.04 6.33 -9.86
C PHE A 61 2.98 6.56 -8.67
N THR A 62 2.49 7.32 -7.70
CA THR A 62 3.21 7.57 -6.46
C THR A 62 2.40 7.00 -5.30
N ALA A 63 3.10 6.44 -4.32
CA ALA A 63 2.47 5.93 -3.12
C ALA A 63 2.96 6.71 -1.91
N TRP A 64 2.06 6.97 -0.97
CA TRP A 64 2.39 7.61 0.29
C TRP A 64 2.08 6.64 1.41
N PHE A 65 3.06 6.42 2.28
CA PHE A 65 2.92 5.48 3.38
C PHE A 65 2.75 6.26 4.68
N GLU A 66 1.72 5.94 5.43
CA GLU A 66 1.53 6.57 6.73
C GLU A 66 2.75 6.28 7.61
N GLU A 67 3.30 7.30 8.21
CA GLU A 67 4.56 7.18 8.95
C GLU A 67 4.50 6.09 10.01
N ARG A 68 3.43 6.08 10.80
CA ARG A 68 3.33 5.09 11.88
C ARG A 68 3.11 3.69 11.38
N SER A 69 2.71 3.53 10.11
CA SER A 69 2.51 2.21 9.53
C SER A 69 3.77 1.62 8.93
N VAL A 70 4.79 2.44 8.69
CA VAL A 70 6.00 2.00 8.00
C VAL A 70 6.65 0.79 8.65
N PRO A 71 6.87 0.76 9.99
CA PRO A 71 7.50 -0.42 10.59
C PRO A 71 6.65 -1.68 10.43
N PHE A 72 5.35 -1.53 10.30
CA PHE A 72 4.45 -2.67 10.15
C PHE A 72 4.35 -3.13 8.70
N LEU A 73 4.90 -2.36 7.77
CA LEU A 73 4.89 -2.69 6.34
C LEU A 73 6.19 -3.32 5.87
N GLU A 74 7.11 -3.61 6.77
CA GLU A 74 8.32 -4.32 6.41
C GLU A 74 7.93 -5.68 5.83
N ASP A 75 8.56 -6.03 4.73
CA ASP A 75 8.32 -7.31 4.04
C ASP A 75 6.91 -7.47 3.50
N ALA A 76 6.14 -6.39 3.43
CA ALA A 76 4.80 -6.47 2.84
C ALA A 76 4.91 -6.63 1.34
N LEU A 77 3.94 -7.33 0.78
CA LEU A 77 3.89 -7.58 -0.66
C LEU A 77 2.50 -7.26 -1.19
N VAL A 78 2.45 -6.42 -2.21
CA VAL A 78 1.22 -6.12 -2.94
C VAL A 78 1.33 -6.77 -4.30
N ASP A 79 0.37 -7.61 -4.65
CA ASP A 79 0.38 -8.34 -5.90
C ASP A 79 -0.99 -8.30 -6.55
N TYR A 80 -1.03 -8.53 -7.85
CA TYR A 80 -2.28 -8.55 -8.59
C TYR A 80 -2.31 -9.81 -9.43
N ASN A 81 -3.34 -10.60 -9.23
CA ASN A 81 -3.50 -11.88 -9.93
C ASN A 81 -4.83 -11.90 -10.66
N THR A 82 -4.86 -12.58 -11.81
CA THR A 82 -6.10 -12.76 -12.57
C THR A 82 -6.43 -14.23 -12.66
N ASP A 83 -7.71 -14.52 -12.67
CA ASP A 83 -8.19 -15.87 -12.84
C ASP A 83 -9.52 -15.82 -13.61
N ARG A 84 -10.26 -16.92 -13.61
CA ARG A 84 -11.51 -16.98 -14.36
C ARG A 84 -12.55 -15.98 -13.88
N MET A 85 -12.46 -15.60 -12.62
CA MET A 85 -13.41 -14.68 -12.01
C MET A 85 -13.01 -13.22 -12.17
N GLY A 86 -11.85 -12.96 -12.76
CA GLY A 86 -11.36 -11.61 -12.93
C GLY A 86 -10.06 -11.39 -12.18
N GLY A 87 -9.75 -10.13 -11.88
CA GLY A 87 -8.51 -9.78 -11.20
C GLY A 87 -8.71 -9.54 -9.73
N GLN A 88 -7.68 -9.78 -8.96
CA GLN A 88 -7.72 -9.57 -7.52
C GLN A 88 -6.38 -9.01 -7.04
N LEU A 89 -6.46 -7.90 -6.32
CA LEU A 89 -5.29 -7.31 -5.68
C LEU A 89 -5.15 -7.93 -4.29
N THR A 90 -3.98 -8.47 -4.00
CA THR A 90 -3.73 -9.09 -2.71
C THR A 90 -2.62 -8.35 -1.99
N ILE A 91 -2.75 -8.25 -0.68
CA ILE A 91 -1.75 -7.60 0.15
C ILE A 91 -1.37 -8.56 1.26
N LYS A 92 -0.08 -8.86 1.34
CA LYS A 92 0.44 -9.68 2.42
C LYS A 92 1.36 -8.80 3.25
N ALA A 93 1.02 -8.63 4.51
CA ALA A 93 1.81 -7.80 5.40
C ALA A 93 2.10 -8.60 6.67
N PRO A 94 3.15 -9.41 6.64
CA PRO A 94 3.42 -10.32 7.77
C PRO A 94 3.69 -9.59 9.08
N ASN A 95 4.13 -8.35 9.02
CA ASN A 95 4.43 -7.59 10.22
C ASN A 95 3.32 -6.60 10.62
N ALA A 96 2.14 -6.70 9.97
CA ALA A 96 1.08 -5.73 10.21
C ALA A 96 0.57 -5.76 11.65
N LYS A 97 0.52 -6.93 12.24
CA LYS A 97 0.02 -7.07 13.61
C LYS A 97 1.10 -6.81 14.65
N MET A 98 2.36 -7.01 14.26
CA MET A 98 3.48 -6.77 15.15
C MET A 98 4.71 -6.54 14.28
N PRO A 99 5.41 -5.42 14.41
CA PRO A 99 6.55 -5.17 13.54
C PRO A 99 7.68 -6.13 13.87
N ARG A 100 8.48 -6.42 12.85
CA ARG A 100 9.67 -7.20 13.05
C ARG A 100 10.68 -6.33 13.75
N VAL A 101 10.93 -6.59 15.03
CA VAL A 101 11.79 -5.77 15.75
C VAL A 101 13.03 -6.47 16.01
N GLY A 102 14.02 -5.99 15.56
CA GLY A 102 15.22 -6.47 15.92
C GLY A 102 15.30 -7.88 16.22
N GLU A 103 14.47 -8.50 16.20
CA GLU A 103 14.40 -9.62 16.31
C GLU A 103 15.08 -10.06 17.14
N ASP A 104 15.26 -9.54 17.75
CA ASP A 104 15.80 -9.84 18.58
C ASP A 104 15.74 -10.74 18.94
#